data_2837939c4ca1d809f48641c262a6f169
#
_entry.id   2837939c4ca1d809f48641c262a6f169
#
_cell.length_a   1.000
_cell.length_b   1.000
_cell.length_c   1.000
_cell.angle_alpha   90.00
_cell.angle_beta   90.00
_cell.angle_gamma   90.00
#
_symmetry.space_group_name_H-M   'P 1'
#
loop_
_entity.id
_entity.type
_entity.pdbx_description
1 polymer ?
#
loop_
_entity_poly.entity_id
_entity_poly.type
_entity_poly.pdbx_seq_one_letter_code
_entity_poly.pdbx_strand_id
1 'polypeptide(L)'
;MTESVLDYMSRLGRDARAASRLLARAATAQKNRALLAAADALDAARAELSHANEQDLAAGRANGLEPAMLDRLALTPARIDDMIEGLRQVATLPDPIGEIRDMRYVPSGIQIGKMRVPLGVVGIIYESRPNVTIDAASLCLKSGNATILRGGSEAIHSNQAIARCIQQGLAEAGLPAAAVQVVETTDRAAVGALISMPEYVDVIVPRGGKGLIERISREAKVPVIKHLDGICHVYIDVAADLDKAIRVADNAKTQRYAPCNTMETLLVHAGIAEQVLPPLATIYREKGVELRGDAATRALLGADVLEATEEDWRTEYNAPILSIRIVDGLDAAIEHINTYGSQHTAAIITENFSDARRFLAEVDSASVMVNASTRFADGFEYGLGAEIGISTDKLHARGPVGLEGLTSEKYVVFGDGHVRT
;
A
#
# COMPACT_ATOMS: atom_id res chain seq x y z
N MET A 1 -10.15 -10.40 38.26
CA MET A 1 -9.23 -11.14 37.34
C MET A 1 -9.02 -10.25 36.14
N THR A 2 -7.79 -9.91 35.78
CA THR A 2 -7.46 -9.15 34.57
C THR A 2 -7.78 -10.03 33.36
N GLU A 3 -8.53 -9.51 32.40
CA GLU A 3 -8.86 -10.18 31.13
C GLU A 3 -7.54 -10.61 30.43
N SER A 4 -7.47 -11.84 29.93
CA SER A 4 -6.29 -12.28 29.18
C SER A 4 -6.22 -11.56 27.82
N VAL A 5 -5.03 -11.42 27.24
CA VAL A 5 -4.86 -10.82 25.90
C VAL A 5 -5.67 -11.57 24.85
N LEU A 6 -5.78 -12.89 24.94
CA LEU A 6 -6.57 -13.71 24.02
C LEU A 6 -8.08 -13.46 24.16
N ASP A 7 -8.59 -13.35 25.39
CA ASP A 7 -10.01 -13.04 25.64
C ASP A 7 -10.34 -11.62 25.14
N TYR A 8 -9.46 -10.66 25.43
CA TYR A 8 -9.55 -9.29 24.92
C TYR A 8 -9.64 -9.25 23.40
N MET A 9 -8.70 -9.90 22.70
CA MET A 9 -8.69 -9.94 21.23
C MET A 9 -9.89 -10.69 20.66
N SER A 10 -10.33 -11.76 21.30
CA SER A 10 -11.55 -12.49 20.91
C SER A 10 -12.81 -11.63 21.07
N ARG A 11 -12.88 -10.79 22.10
CA ARG A 11 -13.96 -9.82 22.28
C ARG A 11 -13.96 -8.78 21.17
N LEU A 12 -12.79 -8.16 20.88
CA LEU A 12 -12.67 -7.22 19.77
C LEU A 12 -13.08 -7.84 18.44
N GLY A 13 -12.69 -9.10 18.20
CA GLY A 13 -13.07 -9.84 16.99
C GLY A 13 -14.57 -10.03 16.86
N ARG A 14 -15.26 -10.49 17.93
CA ARG A 14 -16.73 -10.64 17.94
C ARG A 14 -17.43 -9.32 17.69
N ASP A 15 -16.99 -8.26 18.34
CA ASP A 15 -17.60 -6.93 18.23
C ASP A 15 -17.40 -6.36 16.82
N ALA A 16 -16.21 -6.51 16.23
CA ALA A 16 -15.94 -6.13 14.85
C ALA A 16 -16.80 -6.92 13.86
N ARG A 17 -16.93 -8.24 14.05
CA ARG A 17 -17.79 -9.10 13.21
C ARG A 17 -19.27 -8.68 13.29
N ALA A 18 -19.77 -8.31 14.45
CA ALA A 18 -21.12 -7.78 14.60
C ALA A 18 -21.27 -6.42 13.90
N ALA A 19 -20.30 -5.51 14.06
CA ALA A 19 -20.28 -4.20 13.44
C ALA A 19 -20.20 -4.29 11.91
N SER A 20 -19.41 -5.21 11.35
CA SER A 20 -19.24 -5.38 9.90
C SER A 20 -20.57 -5.66 9.19
N ARG A 21 -21.46 -6.43 9.82
CA ARG A 21 -22.80 -6.71 9.28
C ARG A 21 -23.69 -5.47 9.21
N LEU A 22 -23.50 -4.52 10.12
CA LEU A 22 -24.20 -3.24 10.10
C LEU A 22 -23.62 -2.29 9.04
N LEU A 23 -22.29 -2.23 8.94
CA LEU A 23 -21.60 -1.42 7.95
C LEU A 23 -21.88 -1.86 6.50
N ALA A 24 -21.99 -3.17 6.25
CA ALA A 24 -22.29 -3.72 4.92
C ALA A 24 -23.63 -3.23 4.34
N ARG A 25 -24.53 -2.71 5.17
CA ARG A 25 -25.84 -2.16 4.78
C ARG A 25 -25.98 -0.65 5.07
N ALA A 26 -24.91 -0.01 5.58
CA ALA A 26 -24.92 1.41 5.85
C ALA A 26 -25.00 2.21 4.54
N ALA A 27 -25.87 3.21 4.50
CA ALA A 27 -25.97 4.09 3.33
C ALA A 27 -24.70 4.93 3.15
N THR A 28 -24.35 5.23 1.92
CA THR A 28 -23.20 6.09 1.57
C THR A 28 -23.21 7.41 2.34
N ALA A 29 -24.39 8.08 2.42
CA ALA A 29 -24.53 9.33 3.17
C ALA A 29 -24.22 9.18 4.66
N GLN A 30 -24.49 8.01 5.25
CA GLN A 30 -24.18 7.72 6.66
C GLN A 30 -22.68 7.52 6.87
N LYS A 31 -22.02 6.78 5.98
CA LYS A 31 -20.56 6.60 5.99
C LYS A 31 -19.84 7.94 5.79
N ASN A 32 -20.29 8.75 4.83
CA ASN A 32 -19.73 10.08 4.57
C ASN A 32 -19.90 11.00 5.78
N ARG A 33 -21.06 11.00 6.46
CA ARG A 33 -21.26 11.76 7.70
C ARG A 33 -20.26 11.37 8.78
N ALA A 34 -20.03 10.06 8.98
CA ALA A 34 -19.05 9.60 9.97
C ALA A 34 -17.63 10.09 9.66
N LEU A 35 -17.21 10.06 8.40
CA LEU A 35 -15.90 10.54 7.97
C LEU A 35 -15.75 12.05 8.18
N LEU A 36 -16.75 12.85 7.79
CA LEU A 36 -16.73 14.30 7.96
C LEU A 36 -16.77 14.70 9.44
N ALA A 37 -17.61 14.07 10.25
CA ALA A 37 -17.65 14.29 11.69
C ALA A 37 -16.35 13.87 12.40
N ALA A 38 -15.67 12.81 11.94
CA ALA A 38 -14.35 12.46 12.43
C ALA A 38 -13.28 13.49 12.04
N ALA A 39 -13.38 14.10 10.85
CA ALA A 39 -12.50 15.19 10.44
C ALA A 39 -12.68 16.43 11.34
N ASP A 40 -13.92 16.80 11.64
CA ASP A 40 -14.23 17.92 12.52
C ASP A 40 -13.79 17.62 13.97
N ALA A 41 -13.92 16.37 14.44
CA ALA A 41 -13.43 15.95 15.74
C ALA A 41 -11.89 16.02 15.85
N LEU A 42 -11.14 15.64 14.79
CA LEU A 42 -9.68 15.79 14.74
C LEU A 42 -9.28 17.28 14.81
N ASP A 43 -9.99 18.14 14.08
CA ASP A 43 -9.73 19.58 14.09
C ASP A 43 -9.94 20.18 15.48
N ALA A 44 -11.03 19.81 16.14
CA ALA A 44 -11.33 20.25 17.51
C ALA A 44 -10.34 19.69 18.54
N ALA A 45 -9.78 18.49 18.32
CA ALA A 45 -8.89 17.80 19.25
C ALA A 45 -7.39 18.10 19.04
N ARG A 46 -6.99 19.07 18.20
CA ARG A 46 -5.58 19.35 17.85
C ARG A 46 -4.65 19.41 19.06
N ALA A 47 -5.04 20.10 20.13
CA ALA A 47 -4.24 20.22 21.34
C ALA A 47 -4.05 18.86 22.06
N GLU A 48 -5.11 18.04 22.12
CA GLU A 48 -5.06 16.70 22.70
C GLU A 48 -4.17 15.77 21.88
N LEU A 49 -4.30 15.81 20.54
CA LEU A 49 -3.47 15.05 19.62
C LEU A 49 -1.99 15.41 19.75
N SER A 50 -1.68 16.71 19.80
CA SER A 50 -0.30 17.18 20.00
C SER A 50 0.26 16.72 21.34
N HIS A 51 -0.51 16.82 22.42
CA HIS A 51 -0.08 16.38 23.75
C HIS A 51 0.16 14.85 23.81
N ALA A 52 -0.75 14.05 23.23
CA ALA A 52 -0.59 12.59 23.13
C ALA A 52 0.67 12.23 22.32
N ASN A 53 0.93 12.95 21.24
CA ASN A 53 2.09 12.73 20.40
C ASN A 53 3.41 13.14 21.11
N GLU A 54 3.40 14.20 21.89
CA GLU A 54 4.56 14.57 22.72
C GLU A 54 4.94 13.48 23.73
N GLN A 55 3.95 12.79 24.32
CA GLN A 55 4.19 11.65 25.19
C GLN A 55 4.88 10.50 24.45
N ASP A 56 4.37 10.16 23.26
CA ASP A 56 4.98 9.11 22.41
C ASP A 56 6.41 9.49 21.98
N LEU A 57 6.63 10.74 21.55
CA LEU A 57 7.94 11.23 21.16
C LEU A 57 8.95 11.24 22.32
N ALA A 58 8.50 11.65 23.52
CA ALA A 58 9.34 11.64 24.73
C ALA A 58 9.75 10.21 25.09
N ALA A 59 8.79 9.27 25.09
CA ALA A 59 9.07 7.86 25.31
C ALA A 59 9.99 7.26 24.23
N GLY A 60 9.76 7.61 22.94
CA GLY A 60 10.58 7.18 21.83
C GLY A 60 12.04 7.64 21.96
N ARG A 61 12.28 8.89 22.32
CA ARG A 61 13.63 9.41 22.58
C ARG A 61 14.30 8.70 23.76
N ALA A 62 13.57 8.50 24.85
CA ALA A 62 14.08 7.81 26.03
C ALA A 62 14.46 6.35 25.74
N ASN A 63 13.76 5.70 24.82
CA ASN A 63 14.02 4.34 24.37
C ASN A 63 15.02 4.25 23.20
N GLY A 64 15.63 5.36 22.77
CA GLY A 64 16.68 5.39 21.76
C GLY A 64 16.16 5.12 20.32
N LEU A 65 14.91 5.52 20.01
CA LEU A 65 14.40 5.42 18.63
C LEU A 65 15.25 6.27 17.69
N GLU A 66 15.58 5.69 16.54
CA GLU A 66 16.30 6.36 15.46
C GLU A 66 15.61 7.64 14.98
N PRO A 67 16.37 8.69 14.58
CA PRO A 67 15.80 9.96 14.14
C PRO A 67 14.74 9.84 13.04
N ALA A 68 14.94 8.93 12.09
CA ALA A 68 13.97 8.66 11.02
C ALA A 68 12.65 8.06 11.52
N MET A 69 12.70 7.27 12.61
CA MET A 69 11.49 6.73 13.24
C MET A 69 10.78 7.80 14.07
N LEU A 70 11.52 8.67 14.76
CA LEU A 70 10.96 9.82 15.49
C LEU A 70 10.28 10.80 14.52
N ASP A 71 10.87 11.06 13.35
CA ASP A 71 10.20 11.88 12.33
C ASP A 71 8.89 11.24 11.85
N ARG A 72 8.88 9.93 11.59
CA ARG A 72 7.65 9.20 11.19
C ARG A 72 6.58 9.22 12.28
N LEU A 73 6.97 9.20 13.55
CA LEU A 73 6.09 9.22 14.71
C LEU A 73 5.45 10.58 14.95
N ALA A 74 6.12 11.67 14.56
CA ALA A 74 5.68 13.03 14.85
C ALA A 74 4.36 13.37 14.15
N LEU A 75 3.38 13.88 14.90
CA LEU A 75 2.15 14.51 14.42
C LEU A 75 2.32 16.04 14.41
N THR A 76 2.96 16.56 13.36
CA THR A 76 3.05 18.02 13.17
C THR A 76 1.67 18.60 12.82
N PRO A 77 1.45 19.92 13.02
CA PRO A 77 0.20 20.57 12.58
C PRO A 77 -0.14 20.26 11.12
N ALA A 78 0.83 20.27 10.21
CA ALA A 78 0.63 19.93 8.80
C ALA A 78 0.17 18.47 8.62
N ARG A 79 0.76 17.50 9.35
CA ARG A 79 0.32 16.11 9.30
C ARG A 79 -1.09 15.89 9.87
N ILE A 80 -1.50 16.71 10.84
CA ILE A 80 -2.91 16.72 11.31
C ILE A 80 -3.82 17.29 10.22
N ASP A 81 -3.41 18.34 9.53
CA ASP A 81 -4.16 18.89 8.37
C ASP A 81 -4.29 17.83 7.27
N ASP A 82 -3.23 17.09 6.96
CA ASP A 82 -3.25 16.00 5.98
C ASP A 82 -4.24 14.88 6.36
N MET A 83 -4.32 14.51 7.65
CA MET A 83 -5.29 13.52 8.13
C MET A 83 -6.74 14.02 7.97
N ILE A 84 -7.01 15.29 8.31
CA ILE A 84 -8.33 15.92 8.18
C ILE A 84 -8.74 15.97 6.70
N GLU A 85 -7.84 16.42 5.84
CA GLU A 85 -8.09 16.50 4.41
C GLU A 85 -8.28 15.10 3.79
N GLY A 86 -7.48 14.11 4.21
CA GLY A 86 -7.63 12.72 3.80
C GLY A 86 -9.03 12.16 4.09
N LEU A 87 -9.60 12.41 5.27
CA LEU A 87 -10.97 12.04 5.61
C LEU A 87 -11.99 12.69 4.68
N ARG A 88 -11.83 13.99 4.41
CA ARG A 88 -12.71 14.73 3.49
C ARG A 88 -12.64 14.19 2.08
N GLN A 89 -11.44 13.91 1.59
CA GLN A 89 -11.24 13.30 0.27
C GLN A 89 -11.89 11.93 0.17
N VAL A 90 -11.67 11.03 1.14
CA VAL A 90 -12.29 9.70 1.16
C VAL A 90 -13.83 9.81 1.21
N ALA A 91 -14.39 10.80 1.93
CA ALA A 91 -15.83 11.03 1.93
C ALA A 91 -16.39 11.34 0.53
N THR A 92 -15.61 11.99 -0.34
CA THR A 92 -16.03 12.34 -1.72
C THR A 92 -15.91 11.19 -2.72
N LEU A 93 -15.12 10.17 -2.41
CA LEU A 93 -14.93 9.03 -3.32
C LEU A 93 -16.25 8.29 -3.59
N PRO A 94 -16.44 7.71 -4.78
CA PRO A 94 -17.55 6.83 -5.06
C PRO A 94 -17.61 5.65 -4.08
N ASP A 95 -18.78 5.32 -3.60
CA ASP A 95 -18.98 4.15 -2.74
C ASP A 95 -19.13 2.90 -3.62
N PRO A 96 -18.24 1.92 -3.53
CA PRO A 96 -18.30 0.76 -4.39
C PRO A 96 -19.38 -0.27 -3.98
N ILE A 97 -19.92 -0.15 -2.75
CA ILE A 97 -20.80 -1.16 -2.18
C ILE A 97 -22.19 -1.14 -2.82
N GLY A 98 -22.65 -2.32 -3.24
CA GLY A 98 -23.98 -2.49 -3.86
C GLY A 98 -23.98 -2.29 -5.39
N GLU A 99 -22.86 -1.89 -5.99
CA GLU A 99 -22.74 -1.84 -7.45
C GLU A 99 -22.95 -3.23 -8.05
N ILE A 100 -23.83 -3.35 -9.04
CA ILE A 100 -24.07 -4.59 -9.78
C ILE A 100 -23.51 -4.45 -11.18
N ARG A 101 -22.63 -5.37 -11.58
CA ARG A 101 -21.98 -5.42 -12.90
C ARG A 101 -22.39 -6.69 -13.65
N ASP A 102 -22.21 -6.68 -14.96
CA ASP A 102 -22.39 -7.84 -15.86
C ASP A 102 -23.76 -8.52 -15.78
N MET A 103 -24.82 -7.75 -15.50
CA MET A 103 -26.18 -8.27 -15.43
C MET A 103 -26.63 -8.75 -16.81
N ARG A 104 -26.94 -10.05 -16.96
CA ARG A 104 -27.35 -10.66 -18.22
C ARG A 104 -28.27 -11.84 -18.01
N TYR A 105 -29.09 -12.13 -19.03
CA TYR A 105 -29.82 -13.41 -19.10
C TYR A 105 -28.87 -14.54 -19.49
N VAL A 106 -29.09 -15.70 -18.95
CA VAL A 106 -28.38 -16.93 -19.31
C VAL A 106 -29.38 -17.94 -19.91
N PRO A 107 -28.89 -19.02 -20.59
CA PRO A 107 -29.76 -19.96 -21.31
C PRO A 107 -30.89 -20.60 -20.48
N SER A 108 -30.72 -20.70 -19.15
CA SER A 108 -31.76 -21.18 -18.25
C SER A 108 -32.90 -20.17 -18.00
N GLY A 109 -32.81 -18.96 -18.55
CA GLY A 109 -33.82 -17.91 -18.40
C GLY A 109 -33.63 -17.02 -17.15
N ILE A 110 -32.78 -17.39 -16.21
CA ILE A 110 -32.46 -16.53 -15.06
C ILE A 110 -31.59 -15.35 -15.48
N GLN A 111 -31.69 -14.26 -14.71
CA GLN A 111 -30.77 -13.12 -14.82
C GLN A 111 -29.67 -13.25 -13.77
N ILE A 112 -28.41 -13.08 -14.16
CA ILE A 112 -27.26 -13.20 -13.27
C ILE A 112 -26.36 -11.98 -13.41
N GLY A 113 -25.84 -11.49 -12.28
CA GLY A 113 -24.83 -10.42 -12.22
C GLY A 113 -23.91 -10.58 -11.04
N LYS A 114 -22.95 -9.67 -10.89
CA LYS A 114 -22.04 -9.60 -9.76
C LYS A 114 -22.27 -8.33 -8.96
N MET A 115 -22.49 -8.46 -7.68
CA MET A 115 -22.67 -7.35 -6.75
C MET A 115 -21.42 -7.19 -5.87
N ARG A 116 -20.91 -5.97 -5.80
CA ARG A 116 -19.78 -5.63 -4.93
C ARG A 116 -20.21 -5.53 -3.47
N VAL A 117 -19.47 -6.21 -2.60
CA VAL A 117 -19.73 -6.30 -1.16
C VAL A 117 -18.44 -6.08 -0.36
N PRO A 118 -18.50 -5.62 0.91
CA PRO A 118 -17.31 -5.53 1.76
C PRO A 118 -16.63 -6.88 1.94
N LEU A 119 -15.33 -6.88 2.22
CA LEU A 119 -14.61 -8.08 2.68
C LEU A 119 -15.13 -8.56 4.04
N GLY A 120 -15.46 -7.63 4.94
CA GLY A 120 -16.00 -7.91 6.27
C GLY A 120 -15.24 -7.23 7.38
N VAL A 121 -14.27 -7.90 8.00
CA VAL A 121 -13.39 -7.36 9.05
C VAL A 121 -11.95 -7.34 8.54
N VAL A 122 -11.34 -6.16 8.54
CA VAL A 122 -9.95 -5.96 8.10
C VAL A 122 -9.07 -5.73 9.33
N GLY A 123 -8.09 -6.60 9.57
CA GLY A 123 -7.05 -6.39 10.57
C GLY A 123 -5.87 -5.63 9.95
N ILE A 124 -5.42 -4.56 10.58
CA ILE A 124 -4.30 -3.75 10.08
C ILE A 124 -3.24 -3.65 11.15
N ILE A 125 -2.02 -4.04 10.81
CA ILE A 125 -0.87 -4.04 11.72
C ILE A 125 0.17 -3.09 11.16
N TYR A 126 0.51 -2.02 11.92
CA TYR A 126 1.38 -0.95 11.42
C TYR A 126 2.36 -0.47 12.49
N GLU A 127 3.44 0.17 12.05
CA GLU A 127 4.54 0.66 12.89
C GLU A 127 4.72 2.17 12.72
N SER A 128 5.07 2.86 13.82
CA SER A 128 5.61 4.24 13.88
C SER A 128 4.97 5.30 12.98
N ARG A 129 3.66 5.17 12.65
CA ARG A 129 2.94 6.10 11.78
C ARG A 129 1.51 6.31 12.28
N PRO A 130 1.27 7.25 13.21
CA PRO A 130 -0.07 7.47 13.78
C PRO A 130 -1.12 7.83 12.72
N ASN A 131 -0.74 8.52 11.63
CA ASN A 131 -1.65 8.86 10.53
C ASN A 131 -2.27 7.62 9.86
N VAL A 132 -1.58 6.46 9.85
CA VAL A 132 -2.13 5.22 9.29
C VAL A 132 -3.41 4.80 10.01
N THR A 133 -3.60 5.18 11.27
CA THR A 133 -4.85 4.93 12.01
C THR A 133 -6.04 5.55 11.28
N ILE A 134 -5.91 6.78 10.80
CA ILE A 134 -6.95 7.50 10.07
C ILE A 134 -7.10 6.99 8.63
N ASP A 135 -5.99 6.80 7.94
CA ASP A 135 -5.98 6.35 6.54
C ASP A 135 -6.68 5.00 6.43
N ALA A 136 -6.30 4.06 7.29
CA ALA A 136 -6.86 2.72 7.34
C ALA A 136 -8.34 2.71 7.77
N ALA A 137 -8.69 3.45 8.82
CA ALA A 137 -10.07 3.54 9.30
C ALA A 137 -11.01 4.13 8.25
N SER A 138 -10.59 5.20 7.57
CA SER A 138 -11.40 5.89 6.57
C SER A 138 -11.73 4.99 5.37
N LEU A 139 -10.73 4.30 4.83
CA LEU A 139 -10.90 3.41 3.69
C LEU A 139 -11.76 2.18 4.06
N CYS A 140 -11.53 1.58 5.23
CA CYS A 140 -12.35 0.46 5.71
C CYS A 140 -13.80 0.90 5.92
N LEU A 141 -14.05 2.03 6.58
CA LEU A 141 -15.38 2.55 6.80
C LEU A 141 -16.10 2.86 5.48
N LYS A 142 -15.44 3.55 4.54
CA LYS A 142 -16.02 3.91 3.24
C LYS A 142 -16.36 2.67 2.41
N SER A 143 -15.52 1.65 2.43
CA SER A 143 -15.75 0.36 1.76
C SER A 143 -16.66 -0.60 2.55
N GLY A 144 -17.29 -0.13 3.64
CA GLY A 144 -18.27 -0.90 4.43
C GLY A 144 -17.67 -2.00 5.30
N ASN A 145 -16.36 -1.97 5.56
CA ASN A 145 -15.67 -2.92 6.42
C ASN A 145 -15.54 -2.41 7.86
N ALA A 146 -15.67 -3.31 8.83
CA ALA A 146 -15.14 -3.05 10.16
C ALA A 146 -13.63 -3.29 10.18
N THR A 147 -12.91 -2.63 11.09
CA THR A 147 -11.47 -2.78 11.19
C THR A 147 -10.96 -2.87 12.62
N ILE A 148 -9.92 -3.70 12.81
CA ILE A 148 -9.14 -3.81 14.04
C ILE A 148 -7.72 -3.34 13.71
N LEU A 149 -7.34 -2.22 14.32
CA LEU A 149 -6.08 -1.52 14.09
C LEU A 149 -5.10 -1.81 15.22
N ARG A 150 -3.95 -2.40 14.89
CA ARG A 150 -2.86 -2.65 15.85
C ARG A 150 -1.65 -1.83 15.45
N GLY A 151 -1.51 -0.65 16.03
CA GLY A 151 -0.35 0.22 15.87
C GLY A 151 0.85 -0.23 16.70
N GLY A 152 2.04 0.25 16.37
CA GLY A 152 3.24 0.06 17.17
C GLY A 152 3.09 0.62 18.60
N SER A 153 3.83 0.05 19.55
CA SER A 153 3.79 0.46 20.95
C SER A 153 4.30 1.89 21.16
N GLU A 154 5.15 2.35 20.27
CA GLU A 154 5.74 3.68 20.27
C GLU A 154 4.75 4.81 19.94
N ALA A 155 3.57 4.48 19.38
CA ALA A 155 2.53 5.44 18.98
C ALA A 155 1.22 5.25 19.77
N ILE A 156 1.25 4.58 20.91
CA ILE A 156 0.03 4.16 21.59
C ILE A 156 -0.88 5.33 21.99
N HIS A 157 -0.30 6.42 22.53
CA HIS A 157 -1.07 7.58 22.97
C HIS A 157 -1.69 8.32 21.80
N SER A 158 -0.93 8.56 20.74
CA SER A 158 -1.41 9.18 19.49
C SER A 158 -2.52 8.35 18.85
N ASN A 159 -2.33 7.03 18.72
CA ASN A 159 -3.31 6.14 18.11
C ASN A 159 -4.63 6.13 18.89
N GLN A 160 -4.58 6.14 20.23
CA GLN A 160 -5.78 6.19 21.07
C GLN A 160 -6.49 7.56 20.99
N ALA A 161 -5.73 8.66 20.90
CA ALA A 161 -6.32 9.99 20.70
C ALA A 161 -7.07 10.08 19.35
N ILE A 162 -6.45 9.59 18.29
CA ILE A 162 -7.08 9.51 16.95
C ILE A 162 -8.32 8.61 16.99
N ALA A 163 -8.25 7.45 17.66
CA ALA A 163 -9.37 6.52 17.78
C ALA A 163 -10.60 7.18 18.41
N ARG A 164 -10.42 8.02 19.43
CA ARG A 164 -11.54 8.75 20.05
C ARG A 164 -12.24 9.69 19.06
N CYS A 165 -11.49 10.39 18.21
CA CYS A 165 -12.08 11.25 17.18
C CYS A 165 -12.90 10.43 16.15
N ILE A 166 -12.38 9.26 15.74
CA ILE A 166 -13.10 8.37 14.82
C ILE A 166 -14.39 7.86 15.49
N GLN A 167 -14.33 7.44 16.75
CA GLN A 167 -15.50 6.94 17.48
C GLN A 167 -16.57 8.01 17.68
N GLN A 168 -16.16 9.28 17.88
CA GLN A 168 -17.09 10.40 17.89
C GLN A 168 -17.81 10.52 16.53
N GLY A 169 -17.09 10.49 15.42
CA GLY A 169 -17.68 10.55 14.08
C GLY A 169 -18.64 9.39 13.81
N LEU A 170 -18.30 8.17 14.24
CA LEU A 170 -19.20 7.02 14.14
C LEU A 170 -20.48 7.22 14.94
N ALA A 171 -20.37 7.73 16.17
CA ALA A 171 -21.52 7.98 17.03
C ALA A 171 -22.48 9.05 16.44
N GLU A 172 -21.95 10.15 15.90
CA GLU A 172 -22.74 11.19 15.24
C GLU A 172 -23.48 10.69 13.98
N ALA A 173 -22.90 9.69 13.31
CA ALA A 173 -23.54 9.06 12.17
C ALA A 173 -24.49 7.90 12.55
N GLY A 174 -24.59 7.56 13.83
CA GLY A 174 -25.37 6.41 14.31
C GLY A 174 -24.78 5.06 13.84
N LEU A 175 -23.47 4.99 13.68
CA LEU A 175 -22.73 3.77 13.37
C LEU A 175 -22.14 3.15 14.65
N PRO A 176 -21.94 1.83 14.71
CA PRO A 176 -21.41 1.19 15.90
C PRO A 176 -19.96 1.60 16.17
N ALA A 177 -19.61 1.92 17.42
CA ALA A 177 -18.23 2.25 17.81
C ALA A 177 -17.25 1.11 17.48
N ALA A 178 -17.69 -0.14 17.54
CA ALA A 178 -16.89 -1.32 17.18
C ALA A 178 -16.60 -1.44 15.68
N ALA A 179 -17.10 -0.52 14.84
CA ALA A 179 -16.75 -0.45 13.42
C ALA A 179 -15.25 -0.14 13.21
N VAL A 180 -14.66 0.63 14.11
CA VAL A 180 -13.22 0.92 14.12
C VAL A 180 -12.70 0.72 15.55
N GLN A 181 -11.85 -0.26 15.74
CA GLN A 181 -11.25 -0.58 17.03
C GLN A 181 -9.73 -0.47 16.95
N VAL A 182 -9.14 0.30 17.85
CA VAL A 182 -7.69 0.40 18.02
C VAL A 182 -7.29 -0.41 19.26
N VAL A 183 -6.40 -1.39 19.06
CA VAL A 183 -5.91 -2.26 20.13
C VAL A 183 -5.19 -1.42 21.20
N GLU A 184 -5.63 -1.51 22.45
CA GLU A 184 -5.14 -0.69 23.57
C GLU A 184 -3.90 -1.28 24.26
N THR A 185 -3.64 -2.58 24.06
CA THR A 185 -2.49 -3.24 24.66
C THR A 185 -1.24 -3.17 23.77
N THR A 186 -0.09 -2.97 24.41
CA THR A 186 1.23 -3.04 23.74
C THR A 186 1.77 -4.47 23.66
N ASP A 187 1.10 -5.45 24.26
CA ASP A 187 1.52 -6.85 24.25
C ASP A 187 1.59 -7.39 22.80
N ARG A 188 2.74 -7.97 22.46
CA ARG A 188 2.97 -8.59 21.15
C ARG A 188 2.12 -9.82 20.88
N ALA A 189 1.58 -10.45 21.95
CA ALA A 189 0.64 -11.56 21.81
C ALA A 189 -0.66 -11.15 21.08
N ALA A 190 -1.06 -9.87 21.18
CA ALA A 190 -2.21 -9.34 20.45
C ALA A 190 -2.03 -9.44 18.92
N VAL A 191 -0.81 -9.28 18.39
CA VAL A 191 -0.51 -9.47 16.96
C VAL A 191 -0.73 -10.94 16.59
N GLY A 192 -0.17 -11.87 17.37
CA GLY A 192 -0.34 -13.30 17.13
C GLY A 192 -1.81 -13.74 17.17
N ALA A 193 -2.60 -13.19 18.11
CA ALA A 193 -4.04 -13.43 18.16
C ALA A 193 -4.76 -12.89 16.92
N LEU A 194 -4.50 -11.62 16.54
CA LEU A 194 -5.16 -10.96 15.41
C LEU A 194 -4.97 -11.72 14.09
N ILE A 195 -3.77 -12.21 13.81
CA ILE A 195 -3.46 -12.96 12.57
C ILE A 195 -3.94 -14.42 12.60
N SER A 196 -4.44 -14.91 13.74
CA SER A 196 -4.82 -16.32 13.96
C SER A 196 -6.29 -16.55 14.28
N MET A 197 -7.18 -15.55 14.03
CA MET A 197 -8.61 -15.65 14.31
C MET A 197 -9.50 -15.50 13.05
N PRO A 198 -9.43 -16.46 12.11
CA PRO A 198 -10.18 -16.41 10.84
C PRO A 198 -11.71 -16.42 11.04
N GLU A 199 -12.22 -16.81 12.19
CA GLU A 199 -13.63 -16.74 12.54
C GLU A 199 -14.15 -15.31 12.68
N TYR A 200 -13.25 -14.34 12.95
CA TYR A 200 -13.61 -12.93 13.17
C TYR A 200 -12.99 -11.98 12.16
N VAL A 201 -11.83 -12.30 11.59
CA VAL A 201 -11.07 -11.43 10.68
C VAL A 201 -10.98 -12.07 9.30
N ASP A 202 -11.30 -11.32 8.25
CA ASP A 202 -11.35 -11.82 6.88
C ASP A 202 -10.02 -11.61 6.15
N VAL A 203 -9.30 -10.53 6.48
CA VAL A 203 -8.02 -10.21 5.85
C VAL A 203 -7.13 -9.39 6.78
N ILE A 204 -5.82 -9.58 6.66
CA ILE A 204 -4.78 -8.78 7.34
C ILE A 204 -4.04 -7.93 6.32
N VAL A 205 -3.78 -6.67 6.67
CA VAL A 205 -2.92 -5.75 5.90
C VAL A 205 -1.76 -5.29 6.78
N PRO A 206 -0.55 -5.83 6.60
CA PRO A 206 0.62 -5.36 7.32
C PRO A 206 1.19 -4.08 6.69
N ARG A 207 1.59 -3.13 7.54
CA ARG A 207 2.20 -1.84 7.17
C ARG A 207 3.43 -1.56 8.05
N GLY A 208 4.53 -2.21 7.78
CA GLY A 208 5.76 -2.10 8.56
C GLY A 208 6.98 -2.57 7.80
N GLY A 209 8.08 -2.78 8.52
CA GLY A 209 9.31 -3.29 7.92
C GLY A 209 9.20 -4.75 7.47
N LYS A 210 10.12 -5.16 6.59
CA LYS A 210 10.19 -6.50 5.98
C LYS A 210 10.03 -7.64 7.01
N GLY A 211 10.72 -7.56 8.14
CA GLY A 211 10.66 -8.60 9.18
C GLY A 211 9.27 -8.80 9.79
N LEU A 212 8.48 -7.71 9.95
CA LEU A 212 7.08 -7.81 10.39
C LEU A 212 6.22 -8.51 9.33
N ILE A 213 6.38 -8.11 8.07
CA ILE A 213 5.60 -8.65 6.95
C ILE A 213 5.92 -10.13 6.73
N GLU A 214 7.19 -10.53 6.78
CA GLU A 214 7.62 -11.92 6.68
C GLU A 214 7.06 -12.78 7.82
N ARG A 215 7.12 -12.28 9.06
CA ARG A 215 6.54 -12.96 10.21
C ARG A 215 5.04 -13.17 10.04
N ILE A 216 4.30 -12.13 9.68
CA ILE A 216 2.85 -12.21 9.45
C ILE A 216 2.56 -13.19 8.32
N SER A 217 3.29 -13.12 7.21
CA SER A 217 3.11 -14.00 6.04
C SER A 217 3.30 -15.50 6.39
N ARG A 218 4.23 -15.80 7.31
CA ARG A 218 4.50 -17.16 7.75
C ARG A 218 3.50 -17.68 8.80
N GLU A 219 3.04 -16.82 9.70
CA GLU A 219 2.29 -17.22 10.89
C GLU A 219 0.78 -17.00 10.76
N ALA A 220 0.33 -16.19 9.79
CA ALA A 220 -1.09 -15.87 9.64
C ALA A 220 -1.92 -17.08 9.19
N LYS A 221 -3.07 -17.24 9.84
CA LYS A 221 -4.15 -18.16 9.42
C LYS A 221 -5.27 -17.40 8.68
N VAL A 222 -5.18 -16.09 8.65
CA VAL A 222 -6.07 -15.18 7.92
C VAL A 222 -5.35 -14.78 6.63
N PRO A 223 -6.04 -14.64 5.48
CA PRO A 223 -5.46 -14.11 4.26
C PRO A 223 -4.75 -12.78 4.48
N VAL A 224 -3.63 -12.54 3.78
CA VAL A 224 -2.81 -11.33 3.95
C VAL A 224 -2.69 -10.60 2.61
N ILE A 225 -2.99 -9.32 2.59
CA ILE A 225 -2.70 -8.42 1.45
C ILE A 225 -1.39 -7.72 1.73
N LYS A 226 -0.35 -8.00 0.93
CA LYS A 226 1.01 -7.54 1.21
C LYS A 226 1.88 -7.36 -0.02
N HIS A 227 2.97 -6.65 0.15
CA HIS A 227 4.23 -6.81 -0.60
C HIS A 227 5.38 -6.96 0.41
N LEU A 228 6.48 -7.59 0.00
CA LEU A 228 7.66 -7.75 0.86
C LEU A 228 8.66 -6.65 0.59
N ASP A 229 9.07 -6.50 -0.66
CA ASP A 229 10.09 -5.55 -1.12
C ASP A 229 9.58 -4.76 -2.33
N GLY A 230 10.10 -3.56 -2.54
CA GLY A 230 9.86 -2.70 -3.70
C GLY A 230 11.08 -2.66 -4.63
N ILE A 231 11.53 -3.80 -5.16
CA ILE A 231 12.66 -3.84 -6.10
C ILE A 231 12.17 -3.47 -7.51
N CYS A 232 11.95 -2.17 -7.73
CA CYS A 232 11.41 -1.66 -8.97
C CYS A 232 12.48 -1.51 -10.06
N HIS A 233 12.11 -1.76 -11.30
CA HIS A 233 13.00 -1.72 -12.44
C HIS A 233 12.54 -0.70 -13.48
N VAL A 234 13.51 -0.02 -14.12
CA VAL A 234 13.29 0.71 -15.37
C VAL A 234 14.22 0.12 -16.44
N TYR A 235 13.64 -0.25 -17.57
CA TYR A 235 14.39 -0.67 -18.76
C TYR A 235 14.35 0.41 -19.83
N ILE A 236 15.52 0.85 -20.29
CA ILE A 236 15.66 1.78 -21.42
C ILE A 236 16.01 0.96 -22.65
N ASP A 237 15.06 0.90 -23.58
CA ASP A 237 15.17 0.16 -24.83
C ASP A 237 15.98 0.91 -25.88
N VAL A 238 16.52 0.22 -26.90
CA VAL A 238 17.26 0.81 -28.01
C VAL A 238 16.46 1.86 -28.78
N ALA A 239 15.15 1.71 -28.84
CA ALA A 239 14.25 2.64 -29.51
C ALA A 239 13.69 3.74 -28.57
N ALA A 240 14.35 3.99 -27.44
CA ALA A 240 13.92 5.03 -26.52
C ALA A 240 14.24 6.44 -27.06
N ASP A 241 13.31 7.38 -26.81
CA ASP A 241 13.63 8.80 -26.88
C ASP A 241 14.56 9.17 -25.70
N LEU A 242 15.70 9.74 -26.00
CA LEU A 242 16.75 10.02 -25.01
C LEU A 242 16.29 10.99 -23.91
N ASP A 243 15.57 12.04 -24.28
CA ASP A 243 15.10 13.03 -23.31
C ASP A 243 14.04 12.43 -22.36
N LYS A 244 13.16 11.59 -22.89
CA LYS A 244 12.21 10.83 -22.05
C LYS A 244 12.93 9.87 -21.13
N ALA A 245 13.91 9.12 -21.65
CA ALA A 245 14.67 8.14 -20.89
C ALA A 245 15.37 8.79 -19.69
N ILE A 246 16.07 9.89 -19.92
CA ILE A 246 16.78 10.63 -18.87
C ILE A 246 15.80 11.15 -17.82
N ARG A 247 14.72 11.83 -18.24
CA ARG A 247 13.75 12.39 -17.29
C ARG A 247 13.04 11.32 -16.46
N VAL A 248 12.63 10.22 -17.09
CA VAL A 248 11.90 9.15 -16.40
C VAL A 248 12.82 8.40 -15.45
N ALA A 249 14.03 8.02 -15.88
CA ALA A 249 14.99 7.30 -15.04
C ALA A 249 15.47 8.15 -13.85
N ASP A 250 15.75 9.44 -14.08
CA ASP A 250 16.10 10.37 -13.01
C ASP A 250 14.96 10.47 -11.98
N ASN A 251 13.74 10.77 -12.43
CA ASN A 251 12.57 10.88 -11.54
C ASN A 251 12.30 9.58 -10.78
N ALA A 252 12.37 8.43 -11.46
CA ALA A 252 12.10 7.12 -10.86
C ALA A 252 13.02 6.81 -9.66
N LYS A 253 14.26 7.30 -9.65
CA LYS A 253 15.20 7.13 -8.54
C LYS A 253 15.20 8.30 -7.57
N THR A 254 15.27 9.53 -8.05
CA THR A 254 15.67 10.67 -7.21
C THR A 254 14.55 11.52 -6.68
N GLN A 255 13.31 11.31 -7.12
CA GLN A 255 12.15 12.04 -6.60
C GLN A 255 11.96 11.78 -5.10
N ARG A 256 12.10 10.52 -4.66
CA ARG A 256 12.23 10.07 -3.26
C ARG A 256 12.91 8.71 -3.23
N TYR A 257 13.74 8.45 -2.21
CA TYR A 257 14.49 7.20 -2.09
C TYR A 257 13.78 6.08 -1.30
N ALA A 258 12.95 6.46 -0.34
CA ALA A 258 12.37 5.51 0.62
C ALA A 258 11.03 4.85 0.24
N PRO A 259 10.21 5.32 -0.73
CA PRO A 259 9.01 4.62 -1.13
C PRO A 259 9.29 3.36 -1.96
N CYS A 260 8.46 2.32 -1.76
CA CYS A 260 8.60 1.01 -2.41
C CYS A 260 8.46 1.01 -3.95
N ASN A 261 7.95 2.10 -4.55
CA ASN A 261 7.87 2.30 -6.00
C ASN A 261 9.07 3.07 -6.58
N THR A 262 10.12 3.32 -5.76
CA THR A 262 11.38 3.90 -6.23
C THR A 262 12.15 2.88 -7.06
N MET A 263 12.75 3.31 -8.16
CA MET A 263 13.62 2.46 -8.97
C MET A 263 14.86 2.04 -8.18
N GLU A 264 15.12 0.73 -8.11
CA GLU A 264 16.33 0.18 -7.48
C GLU A 264 17.29 -0.41 -8.50
N THR A 265 16.79 -0.80 -9.68
CA THR A 265 17.62 -1.29 -10.78
C THR A 265 17.26 -0.59 -12.10
N LEU A 266 18.27 -0.07 -12.78
CA LEU A 266 18.21 0.46 -14.14
C LEU A 266 18.82 -0.54 -15.11
N LEU A 267 18.04 -1.00 -16.09
CA LEU A 267 18.49 -1.82 -17.21
C LEU A 267 18.59 -0.96 -18.46
N VAL A 268 19.65 -1.07 -19.21
CA VAL A 268 19.85 -0.28 -20.43
C VAL A 268 20.29 -1.18 -21.58
N HIS A 269 19.61 -1.06 -22.72
CA HIS A 269 19.99 -1.77 -23.94
C HIS A 269 21.40 -1.37 -24.38
N ALA A 270 22.26 -2.35 -24.71
CA ALA A 270 23.65 -2.11 -25.12
C ALA A 270 23.79 -1.10 -26.27
N GLY A 271 22.86 -1.12 -27.24
CA GLY A 271 22.86 -0.23 -28.39
C GLY A 271 22.62 1.26 -28.11
N ILE A 272 22.15 1.64 -26.89
CA ILE A 272 21.88 3.03 -26.52
C ILE A 272 22.67 3.46 -25.27
N ALA A 273 23.36 2.51 -24.61
CA ALA A 273 24.01 2.73 -23.33
C ALA A 273 25.03 3.90 -23.35
N GLU A 274 25.84 4.02 -24.42
CA GLU A 274 26.83 5.10 -24.58
C GLU A 274 26.19 6.50 -24.66
N GLN A 275 24.92 6.57 -25.08
CA GLN A 275 24.21 7.84 -25.25
C GLN A 275 23.46 8.24 -23.97
N VAL A 276 22.94 7.27 -23.24
CA VAL A 276 22.03 7.52 -22.13
C VAL A 276 22.70 7.46 -20.75
N LEU A 277 23.66 6.54 -20.55
CA LEU A 277 24.27 6.34 -19.23
C LEU A 277 25.21 7.49 -18.80
N PRO A 278 26.07 8.09 -19.64
CA PRO A 278 26.94 9.18 -19.19
C PRO A 278 26.17 10.41 -18.65
N PRO A 279 25.13 10.95 -19.33
CA PRO A 279 24.37 12.08 -18.79
C PRO A 279 23.57 11.69 -17.54
N LEU A 280 22.98 10.48 -17.46
CA LEU A 280 22.30 9.99 -16.26
C LEU A 280 23.26 9.84 -15.07
N ALA A 281 24.44 9.27 -15.28
CA ALA A 281 25.46 9.13 -14.24
C ALA A 281 25.91 10.50 -13.68
N THR A 282 26.00 11.52 -14.54
CA THR A 282 26.27 12.89 -14.08
C THR A 282 25.19 13.41 -13.17
N ILE A 283 23.91 13.27 -13.55
CA ILE A 283 22.76 13.68 -12.74
C ILE A 283 22.75 12.95 -11.39
N TYR A 284 22.96 11.64 -11.40
CA TYR A 284 22.96 10.83 -10.19
C TYR A 284 24.10 11.19 -9.23
N ARG A 285 25.31 11.44 -9.76
CA ARG A 285 26.47 11.90 -8.96
C ARG A 285 26.21 13.26 -8.32
N GLU A 286 25.66 14.22 -9.08
CA GLU A 286 25.28 15.53 -8.55
C GLU A 286 24.26 15.44 -7.40
N LYS A 287 23.38 14.43 -7.44
CA LYS A 287 22.38 14.14 -6.39
C LYS A 287 22.88 13.20 -5.30
N GLY A 288 24.17 12.83 -5.32
CA GLY A 288 24.77 11.97 -4.30
C GLY A 288 24.32 10.52 -4.34
N VAL A 289 23.88 10.01 -5.51
CA VAL A 289 23.49 8.61 -5.67
C VAL A 289 24.73 7.76 -5.92
N GLU A 290 24.95 6.75 -5.09
CA GLU A 290 25.96 5.71 -5.29
C GLU A 290 25.54 4.79 -6.44
N LEU A 291 26.41 4.58 -7.41
CA LEU A 291 26.15 3.73 -8.56
C LEU A 291 26.87 2.38 -8.40
N ARG A 292 26.14 1.30 -8.59
CA ARG A 292 26.64 -0.08 -8.64
C ARG A 292 26.36 -0.65 -10.02
N GLY A 293 27.37 -1.13 -10.71
CA GLY A 293 27.23 -1.56 -12.11
C GLY A 293 27.85 -2.92 -12.39
N ASP A 294 27.30 -3.60 -13.41
CA ASP A 294 27.95 -4.76 -13.99
C ASP A 294 29.28 -4.35 -14.70
N ALA A 295 30.02 -5.31 -15.20
CA ALA A 295 31.32 -5.06 -15.84
C ALA A 295 31.20 -4.09 -17.02
N ALA A 296 30.15 -4.17 -17.84
CA ALA A 296 29.93 -3.31 -18.99
C ALA A 296 29.64 -1.86 -18.57
N THR A 297 28.77 -1.69 -17.55
CA THR A 297 28.46 -0.37 -16.97
C THR A 297 29.71 0.30 -16.38
N ARG A 298 30.53 -0.47 -15.65
CA ARG A 298 31.80 0.03 -15.07
C ARG A 298 32.82 0.40 -16.13
N ALA A 299 32.93 -0.39 -17.19
CA ALA A 299 33.80 -0.06 -18.32
C ALA A 299 33.41 1.24 -19.01
N LEU A 300 32.10 1.52 -19.10
CA LEU A 300 31.58 2.73 -19.73
C LEU A 300 31.68 3.98 -18.84
N LEU A 301 31.33 3.86 -17.55
CA LEU A 301 31.15 5.01 -16.66
C LEU A 301 32.35 5.32 -15.77
N GLY A 302 33.30 4.39 -15.63
CA GLY A 302 34.55 4.59 -14.91
C GLY A 302 34.62 3.95 -13.53
N ALA A 303 35.77 4.16 -12.86
CA ALA A 303 36.13 3.43 -11.64
C ALA A 303 35.40 3.85 -10.38
N ASP A 304 34.64 4.91 -10.38
CA ASP A 304 33.80 5.38 -9.27
C ASP A 304 32.46 4.64 -9.20
N VAL A 305 32.11 3.84 -10.22
CA VAL A 305 30.99 2.91 -10.18
C VAL A 305 31.43 1.63 -9.48
N LEU A 306 30.80 1.31 -8.36
CA LEU A 306 31.10 0.10 -7.61
C LEU A 306 30.65 -1.15 -8.38
N GLU A 307 31.25 -2.29 -8.07
CA GLU A 307 30.82 -3.55 -8.66
C GLU A 307 29.48 -4.00 -8.06
N ALA A 308 28.49 -4.21 -8.94
CA ALA A 308 27.23 -4.82 -8.54
C ALA A 308 27.39 -6.33 -8.35
N THR A 309 26.89 -6.84 -7.23
CA THR A 309 26.87 -8.26 -6.88
C THR A 309 25.49 -8.86 -7.15
N GLU A 310 25.36 -10.19 -7.04
CA GLU A 310 24.07 -10.87 -7.12
C GLU A 310 23.06 -10.37 -6.05
N GLU A 311 23.56 -9.97 -4.89
CA GLU A 311 22.71 -9.43 -3.81
C GLU A 311 22.17 -8.04 -4.17
N ASP A 312 22.93 -7.23 -4.90
CA ASP A 312 22.50 -5.89 -5.34
C ASP A 312 21.25 -5.95 -6.22
N TRP A 313 21.14 -6.97 -7.08
CA TRP A 313 19.96 -7.16 -7.92
C TRP A 313 18.69 -7.55 -7.13
N ARG A 314 18.85 -8.07 -5.90
CA ARG A 314 17.77 -8.51 -5.00
C ARG A 314 17.52 -7.54 -3.85
N THR A 315 18.15 -6.35 -3.88
CA THR A 315 18.12 -5.40 -2.76
C THR A 315 17.19 -4.22 -3.05
N GLU A 316 16.26 -3.98 -2.14
CA GLU A 316 15.56 -2.71 -1.98
C GLU A 316 16.41 -1.82 -1.07
N TYR A 317 17.13 -0.87 -1.66
CA TYR A 317 18.08 -0.03 -0.91
C TYR A 317 17.39 0.96 0.02
N ASN A 318 16.24 1.51 -0.39
CA ASN A 318 15.57 2.61 0.33
C ASN A 318 16.51 3.82 0.60
N ALA A 319 17.54 4.00 -0.23
CA ALA A 319 18.66 4.91 -0.08
C ALA A 319 19.09 5.48 -1.45
N PRO A 320 19.93 6.51 -1.48
CA PRO A 320 20.51 7.01 -2.73
C PRO A 320 21.58 6.04 -3.30
N ILE A 321 21.16 4.82 -3.62
CA ILE A 321 21.97 3.76 -4.23
C ILE A 321 21.19 3.21 -5.41
N LEU A 322 21.83 2.98 -6.56
CA LEU A 322 21.20 2.48 -7.77
C LEU A 322 22.06 1.39 -8.42
N SER A 323 21.46 0.25 -8.71
CA SER A 323 22.05 -0.80 -9.52
C SER A 323 21.81 -0.54 -11.01
N ILE A 324 22.85 -0.69 -11.85
CA ILE A 324 22.78 -0.47 -13.30
C ILE A 324 23.34 -1.69 -14.02
N ARG A 325 22.61 -2.19 -15.01
CA ARG A 325 23.05 -3.29 -15.86
C ARG A 325 22.81 -2.98 -17.32
N ILE A 326 23.82 -3.20 -18.16
CA ILE A 326 23.68 -3.18 -19.62
C ILE A 326 23.25 -4.56 -20.08
N VAL A 327 22.19 -4.61 -20.89
CA VAL A 327 21.57 -5.85 -21.39
C VAL A 327 21.54 -5.87 -22.92
N ASP A 328 21.57 -7.05 -23.51
CA ASP A 328 21.61 -7.24 -24.97
C ASP A 328 20.29 -6.90 -25.67
N GLY A 329 19.19 -6.86 -24.93
CA GLY A 329 17.88 -6.55 -25.49
C GLY A 329 16.72 -6.80 -24.54
N LEU A 330 15.51 -6.70 -25.10
CA LEU A 330 14.25 -6.84 -24.38
C LEU A 330 14.13 -8.17 -23.65
N ASP A 331 14.53 -9.30 -24.28
CA ASP A 331 14.43 -10.63 -23.66
C ASP A 331 15.29 -10.72 -22.38
N ALA A 332 16.54 -10.21 -22.45
CA ALA A 332 17.43 -10.19 -21.28
C ALA A 332 16.90 -9.25 -20.16
N ALA A 333 16.27 -8.15 -20.56
CA ALA A 333 15.65 -7.23 -19.58
C ALA A 333 14.45 -7.88 -18.87
N ILE A 334 13.55 -8.54 -19.62
CA ILE A 334 12.39 -9.24 -19.08
C ILE A 334 12.83 -10.38 -18.15
N GLU A 335 13.81 -11.18 -18.56
CA GLU A 335 14.37 -12.26 -17.74
C GLU A 335 14.97 -11.73 -16.44
N HIS A 336 15.72 -10.63 -16.50
CA HIS A 336 16.30 -9.99 -15.31
C HIS A 336 15.19 -9.52 -14.35
N ILE A 337 14.17 -8.81 -14.87
CA ILE A 337 13.07 -8.29 -14.06
C ILE A 337 12.28 -9.42 -13.39
N ASN A 338 11.96 -10.47 -14.15
CA ASN A 338 11.20 -11.61 -13.62
C ASN A 338 12.01 -12.46 -12.62
N THR A 339 13.35 -12.44 -12.71
CA THR A 339 14.26 -13.18 -11.81
C THR A 339 14.55 -12.43 -10.51
N TYR A 340 14.78 -11.12 -10.60
CA TYR A 340 15.29 -10.32 -9.48
C TYR A 340 14.24 -9.34 -8.92
N GLY A 341 13.27 -8.96 -9.72
CA GLY A 341 12.21 -8.04 -9.31
C GLY A 341 11.29 -8.62 -8.24
N SER A 342 10.71 -7.75 -7.43
CA SER A 342 9.77 -8.09 -6.36
C SER A 342 8.31 -8.20 -6.83
N GLN A 343 8.06 -8.18 -8.12
CA GLN A 343 6.72 -8.12 -8.72
C GLN A 343 5.92 -6.84 -8.35
N HIS A 344 6.62 -5.81 -7.88
CA HIS A 344 5.98 -4.55 -7.49
C HIS A 344 5.71 -3.66 -8.71
N THR A 345 6.74 -3.05 -9.28
CA THR A 345 6.59 -2.12 -10.41
C THR A 345 7.78 -2.22 -11.36
N ALA A 346 7.50 -2.24 -12.66
CA ALA A 346 8.49 -2.16 -13.71
C ALA A 346 8.05 -1.20 -14.81
N ALA A 347 9.00 -0.53 -15.45
CA ALA A 347 8.75 0.38 -16.56
C ALA A 347 9.69 0.10 -17.73
N ILE A 348 9.21 0.28 -18.96
CA ILE A 348 10.00 0.34 -20.18
C ILE A 348 9.95 1.75 -20.76
N ILE A 349 11.07 2.24 -21.26
CA ILE A 349 11.14 3.46 -22.05
C ILE A 349 11.46 3.07 -23.49
N THR A 350 10.50 3.26 -24.39
CA THR A 350 10.62 2.89 -25.81
C THR A 350 9.60 3.62 -26.67
N GLU A 351 9.96 3.90 -27.93
CA GLU A 351 9.04 4.34 -28.97
C GLU A 351 8.59 3.15 -29.86
N ASN A 352 9.14 1.95 -29.64
CA ASN A 352 8.73 0.74 -30.35
C ASN A 352 7.45 0.15 -29.72
N PHE A 353 6.34 0.27 -30.43
CA PHE A 353 5.04 -0.24 -29.97
C PHE A 353 5.01 -1.76 -29.71
N SER A 354 5.72 -2.54 -30.54
CA SER A 354 5.78 -3.99 -30.39
C SER A 354 6.52 -4.39 -29.11
N ASP A 355 7.64 -3.75 -28.81
CA ASP A 355 8.42 -4.01 -27.60
C ASP A 355 7.67 -3.55 -26.35
N ALA A 356 6.99 -2.40 -26.42
CA ALA A 356 6.11 -1.95 -25.34
C ALA A 356 5.01 -2.98 -25.03
N ARG A 357 4.34 -3.53 -26.04
CA ARG A 357 3.30 -4.56 -25.84
C ARG A 357 3.84 -5.86 -25.29
N ARG A 358 5.01 -6.31 -25.77
CA ARG A 358 5.67 -7.49 -25.22
C ARG A 358 6.03 -7.30 -23.75
N PHE A 359 6.62 -6.17 -23.41
CA PHE A 359 6.98 -5.84 -22.03
C PHE A 359 5.76 -5.86 -21.10
N LEU A 360 4.64 -5.24 -21.52
CA LEU A 360 3.39 -5.26 -20.75
C LEU A 360 2.83 -6.68 -20.55
N ALA A 361 3.03 -7.57 -21.51
CA ALA A 361 2.50 -8.94 -21.45
C ALA A 361 3.41 -9.92 -20.70
N GLU A 362 4.72 -9.73 -20.77
CA GLU A 362 5.71 -10.72 -20.33
C GLU A 362 6.33 -10.38 -18.96
N VAL A 363 6.29 -9.11 -18.53
CA VAL A 363 6.77 -8.72 -17.19
C VAL A 363 5.69 -8.96 -16.15
N ASP A 364 5.99 -9.81 -15.17
CA ASP A 364 5.07 -10.18 -14.09
C ASP A 364 5.18 -9.26 -12.88
N SER A 365 4.75 -8.00 -13.03
CA SER A 365 4.68 -7.00 -11.96
C SER A 365 3.25 -6.52 -11.74
N ALA A 366 2.96 -6.03 -10.52
CA ALA A 366 1.66 -5.50 -10.15
C ALA A 366 1.32 -4.21 -10.94
N SER A 367 2.36 -3.43 -11.26
CA SER A 367 2.27 -2.26 -12.16
C SER A 367 3.35 -2.38 -13.24
N VAL A 368 2.93 -2.36 -14.50
CA VAL A 368 3.85 -2.36 -15.65
C VAL A 368 3.56 -1.12 -16.50
N MET A 369 4.59 -0.31 -16.77
CA MET A 369 4.44 1.02 -17.35
C MET A 369 5.21 1.16 -18.66
N VAL A 370 4.71 1.99 -19.55
CA VAL A 370 5.41 2.42 -20.77
C VAL A 370 5.61 3.93 -20.71
N ASN A 371 6.85 4.39 -20.88
CA ASN A 371 7.23 5.81 -20.92
C ASN A 371 6.79 6.62 -19.69
N ALA A 372 6.71 5.98 -18.51
CA ALA A 372 6.33 6.62 -17.26
C ALA A 372 7.23 6.16 -16.11
N SER A 373 7.40 7.05 -15.13
CA SER A 373 8.20 6.77 -13.92
C SER A 373 7.47 5.75 -13.02
N THR A 374 8.23 4.82 -12.44
CA THR A 374 7.70 3.86 -11.45
C THR A 374 7.05 4.55 -10.25
N ARG A 375 7.38 5.84 -10.00
CA ARG A 375 6.80 6.66 -8.94
C ARG A 375 5.29 6.89 -9.08
N PHE A 376 4.73 6.68 -10.26
CA PHE A 376 3.28 6.71 -10.48
C PHE A 376 2.54 5.49 -9.94
N ALA A 377 3.21 4.43 -9.49
CA ALA A 377 2.55 3.29 -8.84
C ALA A 377 2.06 3.67 -7.42
N ASP A 378 1.02 4.46 -7.36
CA ASP A 378 0.46 5.11 -6.17
C ASP A 378 -1.06 5.26 -6.33
N GLY A 379 -1.81 5.11 -5.25
CA GLY A 379 -3.28 5.16 -5.30
C GLY A 379 -3.84 6.52 -5.71
N PHE A 380 -3.18 7.63 -5.35
CA PHE A 380 -3.58 8.95 -5.80
C PHE A 380 -3.31 9.15 -7.29
N GLU A 381 -2.11 8.81 -7.73
CA GLU A 381 -1.69 8.94 -9.13
C GLU A 381 -2.51 8.05 -10.06
N TYR A 382 -2.98 6.90 -9.59
CA TYR A 382 -3.88 6.01 -10.33
C TYR A 382 -5.36 6.44 -10.29
N GLY A 383 -5.68 7.55 -9.61
CA GLY A 383 -7.04 8.05 -9.49
C GLY A 383 -7.93 7.27 -8.52
N LEU A 384 -7.35 6.43 -7.67
CA LEU A 384 -8.09 5.67 -6.65
C LEU A 384 -8.43 6.55 -5.43
N GLY A 385 -7.87 7.76 -5.36
CA GLY A 385 -8.10 8.76 -4.32
C GLY A 385 -7.41 8.47 -2.98
N ALA A 386 -7.14 7.23 -2.66
CA ALA A 386 -6.36 6.78 -1.50
C ALA A 386 -6.02 5.30 -1.63
N GLU A 387 -5.03 4.83 -0.85
CA GLU A 387 -4.68 3.40 -0.77
C GLU A 387 -4.39 2.97 0.65
N ILE A 388 -4.74 1.74 1.00
CA ILE A 388 -4.38 1.13 2.28
C ILE A 388 -2.97 0.52 2.24
N GLY A 389 -2.46 0.28 1.06
CA GLY A 389 -1.14 -0.29 0.76
C GLY A 389 -1.09 -0.78 -0.67
N ILE A 390 0.03 -1.39 -1.04
CA ILE A 390 0.25 -2.00 -2.35
C ILE A 390 0.35 -3.52 -2.15
N SER A 391 -0.20 -4.29 -3.09
CA SER A 391 -0.14 -5.75 -3.06
C SER A 391 0.60 -6.28 -4.29
N THR A 392 1.49 -7.23 -4.08
CA THR A 392 2.12 -8.02 -5.15
C THR A 392 1.49 -9.40 -5.29
N ASP A 393 0.56 -9.77 -4.42
CA ASP A 393 -0.16 -11.03 -4.49
C ASP A 393 -1.05 -11.09 -5.74
N LYS A 394 -1.24 -12.30 -6.30
CA LYS A 394 -2.06 -12.51 -7.50
C LYS A 394 -3.51 -12.86 -7.18
N LEU A 395 -3.77 -13.30 -5.96
CA LEU A 395 -5.12 -13.59 -5.48
C LEU A 395 -5.71 -12.31 -4.88
N HIS A 396 -6.94 -11.99 -5.25
CA HIS A 396 -7.68 -10.80 -4.85
C HIS A 396 -7.09 -9.51 -5.45
N ALA A 397 -6.76 -8.47 -4.64
CA ALA A 397 -6.22 -7.19 -5.11
C ALA A 397 -4.72 -7.29 -5.45
N ARG A 398 -4.30 -6.70 -6.57
CA ARG A 398 -2.90 -6.56 -6.99
C ARG A 398 -2.61 -5.11 -7.39
N GLY A 399 -1.47 -4.56 -7.00
CA GLY A 399 -1.14 -3.14 -7.15
C GLY A 399 -1.62 -2.30 -5.99
N PRO A 400 -1.80 -0.98 -6.15
CA PRO A 400 -2.36 -0.09 -5.14
C PRO A 400 -3.78 -0.54 -4.72
N VAL A 401 -4.00 -0.72 -3.42
CA VAL A 401 -5.24 -1.24 -2.85
C VAL A 401 -6.09 -0.08 -2.33
N GLY A 402 -6.96 0.43 -3.18
CA GLY A 402 -7.98 1.44 -2.84
C GLY A 402 -9.29 0.82 -2.34
N LEU A 403 -10.38 1.58 -2.44
CA LEU A 403 -11.71 1.15 -1.95
C LEU A 403 -12.19 -0.16 -2.59
N GLU A 404 -12.03 -0.33 -3.90
CA GLU A 404 -12.44 -1.56 -4.59
C GLU A 404 -11.65 -2.78 -4.12
N GLY A 405 -10.34 -2.62 -3.85
CA GLY A 405 -9.50 -3.68 -3.32
C GLY A 405 -9.88 -4.16 -1.92
N LEU A 406 -10.63 -3.36 -1.17
CA LEU A 406 -11.21 -3.72 0.14
C LEU A 406 -12.60 -4.35 0.03
N THR A 407 -13.01 -4.77 -1.16
CA THR A 407 -14.30 -5.38 -1.45
C THR A 407 -14.12 -6.70 -2.20
N SER A 408 -15.19 -7.47 -2.26
CA SER A 408 -15.32 -8.67 -3.07
C SER A 408 -16.60 -8.62 -3.89
N GLU A 409 -16.80 -9.56 -4.79
CA GLU A 409 -18.02 -9.69 -5.58
C GLU A 409 -18.75 -10.98 -5.23
N LYS A 410 -20.07 -10.90 -5.06
CA LYS A 410 -20.94 -12.05 -4.97
C LYS A 410 -21.89 -12.13 -6.16
N TYR A 411 -22.28 -13.32 -6.55
CA TYR A 411 -23.33 -13.46 -7.57
C TYR A 411 -24.68 -13.05 -7.00
N VAL A 412 -25.44 -12.31 -7.82
CA VAL A 412 -26.87 -12.03 -7.60
C VAL A 412 -27.67 -12.63 -8.75
N VAL A 413 -28.75 -13.29 -8.41
CA VAL A 413 -29.54 -14.05 -9.38
C VAL A 413 -31.00 -13.64 -9.22
N PHE A 414 -31.65 -13.27 -10.32
CA PHE A 414 -33.08 -13.02 -10.41
C PHE A 414 -33.74 -14.11 -11.24
N GLY A 415 -34.76 -14.71 -10.72
CA GLY A 415 -35.61 -15.71 -11.37
C GLY A 415 -37.07 -15.41 -11.12
N ASP A 416 -37.93 -16.11 -11.86
CA ASP A 416 -39.39 -16.08 -11.71
C ASP A 416 -39.89 -17.54 -11.61
N GLY A 417 -39.58 -18.18 -10.48
CA GLY A 417 -39.92 -19.59 -10.27
C GLY A 417 -39.09 -20.60 -11.08
N HIS A 418 -37.94 -20.19 -11.64
CA HIS A 418 -37.05 -21.11 -12.38
C HIS A 418 -36.55 -22.24 -11.49
N VAL A 419 -36.62 -23.47 -12.01
CA VAL A 419 -36.09 -24.68 -11.35
C VAL A 419 -35.07 -25.35 -12.29
N ARG A 420 -34.09 -26.02 -11.70
CA ARG A 420 -33.15 -26.82 -12.45
C ARG A 420 -33.81 -28.17 -12.76
N THR A 421 -33.92 -28.49 -14.04
CA THR A 421 -34.41 -29.80 -14.54
C THR A 421 -33.25 -30.75 -14.77
#